data_481e661e463eb8c11e5042315c2c0c44
#
_entry.id   481e661e463eb8c11e5042315c2c0c44
#
_cell.length_a   1.000
_cell.length_b   1.000
_cell.length_c   1.000
_cell.angle_alpha   90.00
_cell.angle_beta   90.00
_cell.angle_gamma   90.00
#
_symmetry.space_group_name_H-M   'P 1'
#
loop_
_entity.id
_entity.type
_entity.pdbx_description
1 polymer ?
#
loop_
_entity_poly.entity_id
_entity_poly.type
_entity_poly.pdbx_seq_one_letter_code
_entity_poly.pdbx_strand_id
1 'polypeptide(L)'
;MKQSRVTRKKPVFADQDFLSGDGFLTTVWGPPLWHYLHTMSFNYPVHPTAADKRNYRSFIINLQHVLPCKHCRTNLKTNFKNHPLRACHLANRDAFSRYVYELHEIINKLLGKTSGLSYCDVRERYEHFRARCTDDPNPRMVKINPKNKTKKGNHKKEKGCTEPLYGMHSKCVLKIVPQDAAAESLSIDQQCIKRKGEHASLSQGSSTL
;
A
#
# COMPACT_ATOMS: atom_id res chain seq x y z
N MET A 1 10.17 28.35 -39.33
CA MET A 1 9.87 27.63 -38.09
C MET A 1 11.20 27.15 -37.48
N LYS A 2 11.64 27.73 -36.36
CA LYS A 2 12.88 27.32 -35.68
C LYS A 2 12.54 26.11 -34.78
N GLN A 3 13.01 24.92 -35.11
CA GLN A 3 12.97 23.78 -34.22
C GLN A 3 13.83 24.06 -32.97
N SER A 4 13.23 24.13 -31.81
CA SER A 4 13.95 24.24 -30.55
C SER A 4 14.72 22.92 -30.33
N ARG A 5 16.04 22.97 -30.37
CA ARG A 5 16.93 21.89 -29.99
C ARG A 5 16.73 21.61 -28.48
N VAL A 6 16.04 20.54 -28.15
CA VAL A 6 16.01 20.03 -26.77
C VAL A 6 17.41 19.53 -26.45
N THR A 7 18.16 20.31 -25.68
CA THR A 7 19.48 19.93 -25.16
C THR A 7 19.26 18.79 -24.16
N ARG A 8 19.48 17.53 -24.57
CA ARG A 8 19.52 16.40 -23.65
C ARG A 8 20.64 16.64 -22.64
N LYS A 9 20.31 16.82 -21.37
CA LYS A 9 21.30 16.82 -20.28
C LYS A 9 22.09 15.51 -20.37
N LYS A 10 23.44 15.60 -20.26
CA LYS A 10 24.27 14.40 -20.16
C LYS A 10 23.78 13.54 -18.97
N PRO A 11 23.68 12.22 -19.11
CA PRO A 11 23.32 11.35 -17.99
C PRO A 11 24.36 11.48 -16.87
N VAL A 12 23.90 11.46 -15.62
CA VAL A 12 24.76 11.52 -14.43
C VAL A 12 25.48 10.18 -14.23
N PHE A 13 24.84 9.08 -14.67
CA PHE A 13 25.35 7.71 -14.52
C PHE A 13 25.94 7.20 -15.83
N ALA A 14 27.02 6.44 -15.73
CA ALA A 14 27.63 5.70 -16.83
C ALA A 14 27.06 4.28 -16.92
N ASP A 15 27.33 3.57 -18.03
CA ASP A 15 26.79 2.23 -18.25
C ASP A 15 27.27 1.24 -17.17
N GLN A 16 28.51 1.34 -16.68
CA GLN A 16 29.02 0.49 -15.62
C GLN A 16 28.30 0.66 -14.27
N ASP A 17 27.67 1.82 -14.01
CA ASP A 17 26.89 2.02 -12.80
C ASP A 17 25.67 1.08 -12.77
N PHE A 18 25.08 0.79 -13.93
CA PHE A 18 23.96 -0.14 -14.09
C PHE A 18 24.36 -1.61 -13.99
N LEU A 19 25.66 -1.92 -14.08
CA LEU A 19 26.19 -3.26 -13.94
C LEU A 19 26.59 -3.60 -12.50
N SER A 20 26.42 -2.68 -11.54
CA SER A 20 26.69 -2.91 -10.14
C SER A 20 25.81 -4.06 -9.60
N GLY A 21 26.46 -4.97 -8.84
CA GLY A 21 25.76 -6.01 -8.07
C GLY A 21 25.27 -5.55 -6.70
N ASP A 22 25.40 -4.25 -6.37
CA ASP A 22 24.99 -3.68 -5.10
C ASP A 22 23.46 -3.58 -4.98
N GLY A 23 22.98 -3.53 -3.75
CA GLY A 23 21.56 -3.37 -3.47
C GLY A 23 21.16 -1.91 -3.36
N PHE A 24 19.88 -1.69 -3.08
CA PHE A 24 19.29 -0.36 -2.88
C PHE A 24 19.10 -0.05 -1.40
N LEU A 25 19.14 1.22 -1.03
CA LEU A 25 18.94 1.70 0.33
C LEU A 25 17.57 1.23 0.89
N THR A 26 17.61 0.39 1.92
CA THR A 26 16.42 -0.14 2.60
C THR A 26 15.52 0.94 3.17
N THR A 27 16.09 2.05 3.61
CA THR A 27 15.36 3.21 4.11
C THR A 27 14.50 3.92 3.05
N VAL A 28 14.81 3.70 1.76
CA VAL A 28 14.08 4.27 0.62
C VAL A 28 12.96 3.34 0.16
N TRP A 29 13.26 2.07 -0.09
CA TRP A 29 12.27 1.14 -0.65
C TRP A 29 11.47 0.37 0.43
N GLY A 30 11.99 0.24 1.64
CA GLY A 30 11.36 -0.52 2.73
C GLY A 30 10.01 0.04 3.16
N PRO A 31 9.88 1.34 3.50
CA PRO A 31 8.60 1.92 3.90
C PRO A 31 7.49 1.75 2.85
N PRO A 32 7.69 2.08 1.56
CA PRO A 32 6.66 1.83 0.53
C PRO A 32 6.34 0.34 0.32
N LEU A 33 7.30 -0.56 0.49
CA LEU A 33 7.02 -2.00 0.44
C LEU A 33 6.11 -2.42 1.60
N TRP A 34 6.40 -1.98 2.84
CA TRP A 34 5.55 -2.28 3.99
C TRP A 34 4.16 -1.69 3.83
N HIS A 35 4.05 -0.47 3.30
CA HIS A 35 2.76 0.12 2.97
C HIS A 35 1.96 -0.75 1.99
N TYR A 36 2.60 -1.25 0.93
CA TYR A 36 1.97 -2.16 -0.01
C TYR A 36 1.56 -3.50 0.64
N LEU A 37 2.45 -4.12 1.43
CA LEU A 37 2.18 -5.40 2.08
C LEU A 37 0.98 -5.32 3.05
N HIS A 38 0.89 -4.26 3.84
CA HIS A 38 -0.26 -4.02 4.71
C HIS A 38 -1.53 -3.81 3.89
N THR A 39 -1.51 -2.93 2.89
CA THR A 39 -2.66 -2.68 2.02
C THR A 39 -3.17 -3.98 1.38
N MET A 40 -2.24 -4.79 0.83
CA MET A 40 -2.55 -6.08 0.23
C MET A 40 -3.15 -7.05 1.27
N SER A 41 -2.60 -7.11 2.48
CA SER A 41 -3.07 -8.03 3.52
C SER A 41 -4.47 -7.66 4.04
N PHE A 42 -4.77 -6.38 4.19
CA PHE A 42 -6.11 -5.91 4.54
C PHE A 42 -7.11 -6.03 3.39
N ASN A 43 -6.64 -6.24 2.16
CA ASN A 43 -7.49 -6.56 1.01
C ASN A 43 -7.63 -8.07 0.75
N TYR A 44 -6.95 -8.93 1.51
CA TYR A 44 -7.09 -10.39 1.39
C TYR A 44 -8.56 -10.81 1.51
N PRO A 45 -9.04 -11.81 0.73
CA PRO A 45 -10.44 -12.24 0.81
C PRO A 45 -10.85 -12.67 2.22
N VAL A 46 -12.09 -12.33 2.60
CA VAL A 46 -12.67 -12.80 3.88
C VAL A 46 -12.85 -14.31 3.86
N HIS A 47 -13.28 -14.84 2.69
CA HIS A 47 -13.43 -16.25 2.42
C HIS A 47 -12.51 -16.63 1.25
N PRO A 48 -11.21 -16.89 1.53
CA PRO A 48 -10.23 -17.13 0.47
C PRO A 48 -10.41 -18.51 -0.16
N THR A 49 -10.33 -18.56 -1.47
CA THR A 49 -10.26 -19.82 -2.23
C THR A 49 -8.91 -20.51 -2.05
N ALA A 50 -8.81 -21.76 -2.48
CA ALA A 50 -7.51 -22.46 -2.52
C ALA A 50 -6.49 -21.76 -3.43
N ALA A 51 -6.95 -21.13 -4.51
CA ALA A 51 -6.11 -20.35 -5.41
C ALA A 51 -5.60 -19.08 -4.72
N ASP A 52 -6.45 -18.34 -4.01
CA ASP A 52 -6.03 -17.16 -3.24
C ASP A 52 -4.95 -17.53 -2.22
N LYS A 53 -5.17 -18.58 -1.44
CA LYS A 53 -4.20 -19.06 -0.44
C LYS A 53 -2.84 -19.38 -1.08
N ARG A 54 -2.82 -20.06 -2.22
CA ARG A 54 -1.57 -20.38 -2.93
C ARG A 54 -0.87 -19.11 -3.43
N ASN A 55 -1.62 -18.20 -4.09
CA ASN A 55 -1.07 -17.02 -4.72
C ASN A 55 -0.46 -16.05 -3.68
N TYR A 56 -1.20 -15.75 -2.62
CA TYR A 56 -0.72 -14.88 -1.55
C TYR A 56 0.45 -15.50 -0.79
N ARG A 57 0.40 -16.82 -0.51
CA ARG A 57 1.54 -17.53 0.08
C ARG A 57 2.77 -17.44 -0.80
N SER A 58 2.63 -17.75 -2.08
CA SER A 58 3.75 -17.71 -3.04
C SER A 58 4.36 -16.31 -3.13
N PHE A 59 3.52 -15.27 -3.20
CA PHE A 59 3.96 -13.89 -3.23
C PHE A 59 4.82 -13.53 -2.00
N ILE A 60 4.31 -13.80 -0.79
CA ILE A 60 5.05 -13.48 0.46
C ILE A 60 6.36 -14.27 0.54
N ILE A 61 6.31 -15.58 0.28
CA ILE A 61 7.52 -16.42 0.39
C ILE A 61 8.58 -16.03 -0.64
N ASN A 62 8.17 -15.64 -1.85
CA ASN A 62 9.12 -15.23 -2.89
C ASN A 62 9.86 -13.92 -2.60
N LEU A 63 9.37 -13.08 -1.70
CA LEU A 63 10.09 -11.87 -1.27
C LEU A 63 11.50 -12.19 -0.77
N GLN A 64 11.73 -13.33 -0.11
CA GLN A 64 13.05 -13.76 0.35
C GLN A 64 14.08 -13.94 -0.80
N HIS A 65 13.63 -13.98 -2.05
CA HIS A 65 14.49 -14.16 -3.23
C HIS A 65 14.68 -12.87 -4.03
N VAL A 66 13.75 -11.94 -3.95
CA VAL A 66 13.69 -10.79 -4.87
C VAL A 66 13.87 -9.43 -4.19
N LEU A 67 13.94 -9.35 -2.86
CA LEU A 67 14.21 -8.07 -2.19
C LEU A 67 15.52 -7.44 -2.70
N PRO A 68 15.55 -6.11 -2.97
CA PRO A 68 16.72 -5.43 -3.53
C PRO A 68 17.85 -5.19 -2.52
N CYS A 69 18.06 -6.14 -1.61
CA CYS A 69 19.07 -6.12 -0.57
C CYS A 69 19.43 -7.56 -0.17
N LYS A 70 20.69 -7.95 -0.34
CA LYS A 70 21.17 -9.31 -0.03
C LYS A 70 20.94 -9.69 1.44
N HIS A 71 21.28 -8.81 2.37
CA HIS A 71 21.07 -9.05 3.81
C HIS A 71 19.59 -9.17 4.15
N CYS A 72 18.74 -8.37 3.52
CA CYS A 72 17.28 -8.45 3.73
C CYS A 72 16.71 -9.80 3.27
N ARG A 73 17.19 -10.33 2.14
CA ARG A 73 16.79 -11.67 1.67
C ARG A 73 17.21 -12.76 2.67
N THR A 74 18.44 -12.70 3.17
CA THR A 74 18.96 -13.66 4.17
C THR A 74 18.17 -13.57 5.47
N ASN A 75 17.94 -12.36 5.98
CA ASN A 75 17.19 -12.14 7.22
C ASN A 75 15.75 -12.61 7.07
N LEU A 76 15.10 -12.31 5.94
CA LEU A 76 13.72 -12.75 5.70
C LEU A 76 13.60 -14.27 5.63
N LYS A 77 14.59 -14.93 5.02
CA LYS A 77 14.67 -16.41 5.01
C LYS A 77 14.76 -16.98 6.44
N THR A 78 15.55 -16.36 7.30
CA THR A 78 15.65 -16.74 8.73
C THR A 78 14.35 -16.48 9.47
N ASN A 79 13.73 -15.33 9.23
CA ASN A 79 12.42 -15.00 9.83
C ASN A 79 11.34 -15.99 9.43
N PHE A 80 11.29 -16.44 8.18
CA PHE A 80 10.33 -17.48 7.75
C PHE A 80 10.61 -18.86 8.36
N LYS A 81 11.83 -19.16 8.77
CA LYS A 81 12.12 -20.39 9.54
C LYS A 81 11.56 -20.28 10.97
N ASN A 82 11.74 -19.12 11.61
CA ASN A 82 11.34 -18.90 12.99
C ASN A 82 9.85 -18.56 13.14
N HIS A 83 9.28 -17.87 12.15
CA HIS A 83 7.88 -17.46 12.08
C HIS A 83 7.28 -17.86 10.70
N PRO A 84 7.02 -19.16 10.47
CA PRO A 84 6.60 -19.64 9.16
C PRO A 84 5.15 -19.24 8.83
N LEU A 85 4.92 -18.85 7.57
CA LEU A 85 3.57 -18.63 7.05
C LEU A 85 2.84 -19.97 6.90
N ARG A 86 2.03 -20.31 7.90
CA ARG A 86 1.25 -21.56 7.98
C ARG A 86 -0.14 -21.41 7.35
N ALA A 87 -0.83 -22.51 7.12
CA ALA A 87 -2.18 -22.52 6.57
C ALA A 87 -3.20 -21.73 7.42
N CYS A 88 -3.06 -21.75 8.75
CA CYS A 88 -3.92 -20.99 9.67
C CYS A 88 -3.82 -19.47 9.44
N HIS A 89 -2.65 -18.95 9.08
CA HIS A 89 -2.47 -17.53 8.77
C HIS A 89 -3.16 -17.12 7.45
N LEU A 90 -3.52 -18.07 6.61
CA LEU A 90 -4.22 -17.87 5.35
C LEU A 90 -5.72 -18.24 5.45
N ALA A 91 -6.23 -18.46 6.66
CA ALA A 91 -7.61 -18.87 6.85
C ALA A 91 -8.62 -17.81 6.42
N ASN A 92 -8.33 -16.55 6.69
CA ASN A 92 -9.16 -15.39 6.37
C ASN A 92 -8.33 -14.09 6.41
N ARG A 93 -8.98 -12.95 6.11
CA ARG A 93 -8.36 -11.62 6.11
C ARG A 93 -7.72 -11.24 7.44
N ASP A 94 -8.40 -11.48 8.56
CA ASP A 94 -7.86 -11.12 9.89
C ASP A 94 -6.59 -11.91 10.20
N ALA A 95 -6.59 -13.23 9.97
CA ALA A 95 -5.43 -14.08 10.20
C ALA A 95 -4.23 -13.67 9.32
N PHE A 96 -4.47 -13.36 8.05
CA PHE A 96 -3.39 -13.00 7.14
C PHE A 96 -2.82 -11.60 7.43
N SER A 97 -3.67 -10.61 7.71
CA SER A 97 -3.20 -9.27 8.04
C SER A 97 -2.48 -9.21 9.39
N ARG A 98 -2.88 -10.05 10.37
CA ARG A 98 -2.11 -10.22 11.63
C ARG A 98 -0.74 -10.78 11.37
N TYR A 99 -0.64 -11.82 10.54
CA TYR A 99 0.67 -12.40 10.20
C TYR A 99 1.61 -11.37 9.58
N VAL A 100 1.10 -10.52 8.65
CA VAL A 100 1.92 -9.47 8.03
C VAL A 100 2.32 -8.41 9.06
N TYR A 101 1.43 -8.04 9.98
CA TYR A 101 1.75 -7.14 11.08
C TYR A 101 2.83 -7.74 12.01
N GLU A 102 2.68 -8.99 12.43
CA GLU A 102 3.65 -9.68 13.29
C GLU A 102 5.03 -9.79 12.63
N LEU A 103 5.05 -10.12 11.34
CA LEU A 103 6.30 -10.17 10.57
C LEU A 103 6.98 -8.79 10.51
N HIS A 104 6.21 -7.70 10.36
CA HIS A 104 6.74 -6.35 10.40
C HIS A 104 7.32 -6.01 11.78
N GLU A 105 6.63 -6.33 12.86
CA GLU A 105 7.12 -6.10 14.22
C GLU A 105 8.37 -6.92 14.55
N ILE A 106 8.47 -8.18 14.08
CA ILE A 106 9.69 -8.99 14.18
C ILE A 106 10.86 -8.27 13.51
N ILE A 107 10.65 -7.74 12.31
CA ILE A 107 11.72 -7.03 11.58
C ILE A 107 12.05 -5.69 12.23
N ASN A 108 11.05 -4.94 12.72
CA ASN A 108 11.28 -3.73 13.50
C ASN A 108 12.18 -4.01 14.72
N LYS A 109 11.85 -5.05 15.48
CA LYS A 109 12.63 -5.47 16.65
C LYS A 109 14.08 -5.82 16.29
N LEU A 110 14.28 -6.54 15.18
CA LEU A 110 15.63 -6.87 14.69
C LEU A 110 16.44 -5.62 14.30
N LEU A 111 15.77 -4.57 13.87
CA LEU A 111 16.36 -3.27 13.51
C LEU A 111 16.46 -2.30 14.69
N GLY A 112 16.14 -2.73 15.92
CA GLY A 112 16.10 -1.87 17.11
C GLY A 112 15.03 -0.78 17.03
N LYS A 113 13.97 -0.97 16.22
CA LYS A 113 12.86 -0.03 16.05
C LYS A 113 11.63 -0.50 16.81
N THR A 114 10.82 0.47 17.24
CA THR A 114 9.52 0.21 17.87
C THR A 114 8.49 1.05 17.14
N SER A 115 7.44 0.42 16.62
CA SER A 115 6.34 1.15 15.96
C SER A 115 5.44 1.88 16.96
N GLY A 116 5.29 1.33 18.16
CA GLY A 116 4.33 1.80 19.16
C GLY A 116 2.87 1.59 18.77
N LEU A 117 2.60 0.89 17.67
CA LEU A 117 1.26 0.67 17.12
C LEU A 117 0.79 -0.75 17.41
N SER A 118 -0.42 -0.90 17.93
CA SER A 118 -1.09 -2.21 18.00
C SER A 118 -1.59 -2.65 16.63
N TYR A 119 -1.92 -3.93 16.50
CA TYR A 119 -2.58 -4.44 15.29
C TYR A 119 -3.88 -3.67 14.97
N CYS A 120 -4.65 -3.28 15.99
CA CYS A 120 -5.88 -2.53 15.80
C CYS A 120 -5.63 -1.14 15.23
N ASP A 121 -4.57 -0.45 15.68
CA ASP A 121 -4.17 0.86 15.16
C ASP A 121 -3.75 0.76 13.68
N VAL A 122 -2.97 -0.27 13.34
CA VAL A 122 -2.55 -0.50 11.96
C VAL A 122 -3.76 -0.84 11.07
N ARG A 123 -4.67 -1.69 11.54
CA ARG A 123 -5.90 -2.04 10.82
C ARG A 123 -6.76 -0.80 10.56
N GLU A 124 -7.02 0.02 11.58
CA GLU A 124 -7.81 1.25 11.45
C GLU A 124 -7.18 2.19 10.41
N ARG A 125 -5.87 2.40 10.49
CA ARG A 125 -5.12 3.24 9.54
C ARG A 125 -5.35 2.83 8.09
N TYR A 126 -5.31 1.53 7.77
CA TYR A 126 -5.49 1.05 6.40
C TYR A 126 -6.95 0.97 5.97
N GLU A 127 -7.90 0.79 6.90
CA GLU A 127 -9.33 0.79 6.57
C GLU A 127 -9.81 2.15 6.03
N HIS A 128 -9.17 3.26 6.38
CA HIS A 128 -9.47 4.58 5.81
C HIS A 128 -9.29 4.61 4.28
N PHE A 129 -8.37 3.82 3.73
CA PHE A 129 -8.08 3.79 2.30
C PHE A 129 -8.94 2.82 1.50
N ARG A 130 -9.95 2.23 2.11
CA ARG A 130 -10.82 1.30 1.40
C ARG A 130 -11.61 2.03 0.33
N ALA A 131 -11.66 1.42 -0.85
CA ALA A 131 -12.34 1.98 -2.01
C ALA A 131 -13.34 0.98 -2.59
N ARG A 132 -14.31 1.50 -3.35
CA ARG A 132 -15.22 0.69 -4.15
C ARG A 132 -14.54 0.36 -5.47
N CYS A 133 -14.48 -0.92 -5.80
CA CYS A 133 -14.16 -1.39 -7.15
C CYS A 133 -15.48 -1.43 -7.91
N THR A 134 -15.69 -0.49 -8.81
CA THR A 134 -16.89 -0.42 -9.63
C THR A 134 -16.53 -0.74 -11.08
N ASP A 135 -17.22 -1.71 -11.66
CA ASP A 135 -17.23 -1.94 -13.12
C ASP A 135 -18.15 -0.93 -13.83
N ASP A 136 -18.98 -0.21 -13.06
CA ASP A 136 -19.93 0.78 -13.55
C ASP A 136 -19.21 2.10 -13.84
N PRO A 137 -19.23 2.60 -15.10
CA PRO A 137 -18.68 3.91 -15.46
C PRO A 137 -19.49 5.08 -14.86
N ASN A 138 -20.61 4.82 -14.16
CA ASN A 138 -21.49 5.82 -13.55
C ASN A 138 -21.64 5.59 -12.03
N PRO A 139 -20.61 5.81 -11.20
CA PRO A 139 -20.80 5.77 -9.77
C PRO A 139 -21.80 6.87 -9.39
N ARG A 140 -22.87 6.51 -8.66
CA ARG A 140 -23.83 7.48 -8.11
C ARG A 140 -23.07 8.51 -7.31
N MET A 141 -23.03 9.73 -7.82
CA MET A 141 -22.34 10.85 -7.20
C MET A 141 -22.86 11.06 -5.78
N VAL A 142 -22.01 10.82 -4.78
CA VAL A 142 -22.17 11.45 -3.48
C VAL A 142 -22.08 12.94 -3.75
N LYS A 143 -23.15 13.69 -3.48
CA LYS A 143 -23.21 15.14 -3.69
C LYS A 143 -22.18 15.79 -2.76
N ILE A 144 -20.98 16.02 -3.26
CA ILE A 144 -19.96 16.84 -2.58
C ILE A 144 -20.32 18.28 -2.85
N ASN A 145 -20.39 19.06 -1.78
CA ASN A 145 -20.75 20.47 -1.74
C ASN A 145 -19.94 21.30 -2.78
N PRO A 146 -20.58 22.12 -3.65
CA PRO A 146 -19.97 22.65 -4.88
C PRO A 146 -19.06 23.87 -4.69
N LYS A 147 -18.52 24.13 -3.49
CA LYS A 147 -17.76 25.36 -3.23
C LYS A 147 -16.29 25.36 -3.65
N ASN A 148 -15.74 24.24 -4.10
CA ASN A 148 -14.35 24.19 -4.61
C ASN A 148 -14.33 23.69 -6.05
N LYS A 149 -14.68 24.56 -7.01
CA LYS A 149 -14.45 24.32 -8.44
C LYS A 149 -12.99 24.59 -8.79
N THR A 150 -12.12 23.61 -8.60
CA THR A 150 -10.88 23.56 -9.36
C THR A 150 -11.17 23.12 -10.79
N LYS A 151 -10.49 23.75 -11.76
CA LYS A 151 -10.72 23.58 -13.20
C LYS A 151 -10.81 22.10 -13.59
N LYS A 152 -11.94 21.72 -14.21
CA LYS A 152 -12.16 20.39 -14.80
C LYS A 152 -11.15 20.15 -15.93
N GLY A 153 -10.09 19.43 -15.63
CA GLY A 153 -9.40 18.67 -16.67
C GLY A 153 -10.32 17.53 -17.14
N ASN A 154 -10.38 17.29 -18.44
CA ASN A 154 -11.11 16.19 -19.07
C ASN A 154 -10.43 14.85 -18.73
N HIS A 155 -10.44 14.46 -17.45
CA HIS A 155 -9.95 13.14 -17.05
C HIS A 155 -11.01 12.10 -17.39
N LYS A 156 -10.69 11.19 -18.33
CA LYS A 156 -11.47 9.95 -18.50
C LYS A 156 -11.54 9.28 -17.14
N LYS A 157 -12.76 8.93 -16.68
CA LYS A 157 -12.93 8.20 -15.41
C LYS A 157 -12.15 6.90 -15.49
N GLU A 158 -11.19 6.73 -14.59
CA GLU A 158 -10.47 5.47 -14.45
C GLU A 158 -11.42 4.40 -13.89
N LYS A 159 -11.38 3.20 -14.50
CA LYS A 159 -12.07 2.04 -13.95
C LYS A 159 -11.21 1.43 -12.85
N GLY A 160 -11.82 0.93 -11.79
CA GLY A 160 -11.13 0.26 -10.69
C GLY A 160 -11.54 0.77 -9.32
N CYS A 161 -10.70 0.55 -8.31
CA CYS A 161 -10.93 0.94 -6.93
C CYS A 161 -10.54 2.42 -6.70
N THR A 162 -11.19 3.35 -7.38
CA THR A 162 -10.87 4.78 -7.36
C THR A 162 -11.83 5.63 -6.52
N GLU A 163 -13.01 5.08 -6.16
CA GLU A 163 -14.00 5.78 -5.35
C GLU A 163 -13.80 5.43 -3.87
N PRO A 164 -13.36 6.37 -3.00
CA PRO A 164 -13.15 6.08 -1.60
C PRO A 164 -14.47 5.76 -0.89
N LEU A 165 -14.45 4.84 0.08
CA LEU A 165 -15.59 4.59 0.97
C LEU A 165 -15.72 5.70 2.01
N TYR A 166 -14.61 6.34 2.38
CA TYR A 166 -14.52 7.36 3.41
C TYR A 166 -13.63 8.49 2.95
N GLY A 167 -13.89 9.69 3.47
CA GLY A 167 -13.06 10.86 3.21
C GLY A 167 -13.02 11.31 1.75
N MET A 168 -12.03 12.08 1.42
CA MET A 168 -11.81 12.62 0.08
C MET A 168 -10.92 11.69 -0.76
N HIS A 169 -10.97 11.87 -2.09
CA HIS A 169 -10.00 11.23 -2.99
C HIS A 169 -8.58 11.57 -2.57
N SER A 170 -7.79 10.54 -2.32
CA SER A 170 -6.41 10.65 -1.88
C SER A 170 -5.45 10.08 -2.91
N LYS A 171 -4.21 10.57 -2.88
CA LYS A 171 -3.09 10.03 -3.65
C LYS A 171 -1.87 9.87 -2.76
N CYS A 172 -1.11 8.81 -2.94
CA CYS A 172 0.17 8.65 -2.26
C CYS A 172 1.24 9.50 -2.94
N VAL A 173 2.04 10.23 -2.15
CA VAL A 173 3.19 10.98 -2.62
C VAL A 173 4.41 10.52 -1.84
N LEU A 174 5.42 10.01 -2.52
CA LEU A 174 6.67 9.60 -1.90
C LEU A 174 7.64 10.80 -1.88
N LYS A 175 8.11 11.17 -0.71
CA LYS A 175 9.14 12.18 -0.51
C LYS A 175 10.38 11.51 0.09
N ILE A 176 11.48 11.52 -0.64
CA ILE A 176 12.78 11.03 -0.16
C ILE A 176 13.52 12.22 0.44
N VAL A 177 13.92 12.08 1.69
CA VAL A 177 14.58 13.11 2.49
C VAL A 177 15.91 12.59 3.03
N PRO A 178 16.87 13.44 3.47
CA PRO A 178 18.04 13.01 4.21
C PRO A 178 17.64 12.15 5.44
N GLN A 179 18.47 11.19 5.81
CA GLN A 179 18.16 10.21 6.86
C GLN A 179 17.96 10.84 8.25
N ASP A 180 18.62 11.96 8.51
CA ASP A 180 18.54 12.76 9.74
C ASP A 180 17.40 13.77 9.76
N ALA A 181 16.65 13.90 8.65
CA ALA A 181 15.50 14.79 8.59
C ALA A 181 14.36 14.26 9.49
N ALA A 182 13.81 15.13 10.32
CA ALA A 182 12.63 14.84 11.12
C ALA A 182 11.39 14.80 10.21
N ALA A 183 11.08 13.62 9.66
CA ALA A 183 9.93 13.41 8.81
C ALA A 183 9.22 12.11 9.19
N GLU A 184 7.88 12.14 9.21
CA GLU A 184 7.08 10.93 9.40
C GLU A 184 7.19 10.03 8.17
N SER A 185 7.28 8.71 8.39
CA SER A 185 7.31 7.70 7.30
C SER A 185 5.96 7.55 6.60
N LEU A 186 4.87 7.90 7.28
CA LEU A 186 3.50 7.91 6.75
C LEU A 186 2.71 9.03 7.43
N SER A 187 2.34 10.04 6.68
CA SER A 187 1.42 11.10 7.11
C SER A 187 0.14 11.05 6.27
N ILE A 188 -1.01 11.14 6.93
CA ILE A 188 -2.33 11.06 6.30
C ILE A 188 -3.08 12.34 6.59
N ASP A 189 -3.51 13.05 5.53
CA ASP A 189 -4.34 14.24 5.67
C ASP A 189 -5.69 13.89 6.30
N GLN A 190 -6.14 14.71 7.26
CA GLN A 190 -7.40 14.52 7.98
C GLN A 190 -8.64 14.50 7.07
N GLN A 191 -8.57 15.10 5.89
CA GLN A 191 -9.64 15.07 4.90
C GLN A 191 -9.75 13.72 4.18
N CYS A 192 -8.71 12.91 4.20
CA CYS A 192 -8.65 11.61 3.54
C CYS A 192 -9.07 10.45 4.45
N ILE A 193 -9.38 10.71 5.73
CA ILE A 193 -9.78 9.68 6.70
C ILE A 193 -11.27 9.72 6.98
N LYS A 194 -11.82 8.59 7.47
CA LYS A 194 -13.21 8.47 7.92
C LYS A 194 -13.42 9.38 9.15
N ARG A 195 -14.46 10.21 9.11
CA ARG A 195 -14.88 11.01 10.25
C ARG A 195 -15.81 10.23 11.18
N LYS A 196 -15.76 10.54 12.49
CA LYS A 196 -16.65 9.93 13.48
C LYS A 196 -18.09 10.27 13.11
N GLY A 197 -18.96 9.26 12.90
CA GLY A 197 -20.34 9.43 12.45
C GLY A 197 -20.60 9.24 10.94
N GLU A 198 -19.56 9.16 10.11
CA GLU A 198 -19.74 8.77 8.70
C GLU A 198 -19.91 7.24 8.59
N HIS A 199 -21.15 6.83 8.31
CA HIS A 199 -21.44 5.44 7.91
C HIS A 199 -21.22 5.30 6.40
N ALA A 200 -20.57 4.20 5.97
CA ALA A 200 -20.59 3.81 4.57
C ALA A 200 -22.06 3.64 4.18
N SER A 201 -22.55 4.42 3.20
CA SER A 201 -23.90 4.28 2.68
C SER A 201 -24.02 2.93 1.98
N LEU A 202 -24.37 1.89 2.75
CA LEU A 202 -24.84 0.63 2.21
C LEU A 202 -26.17 0.94 1.53
N SER A 203 -26.19 1.00 0.20
CA SER A 203 -27.42 0.94 -0.56
C SER A 203 -28.04 -0.44 -0.28
N GLN A 204 -28.98 -0.50 0.65
CA GLN A 204 -29.90 -1.62 0.72
C GLN A 204 -30.63 -1.66 -0.62
N GLY A 205 -30.31 -2.67 -1.43
CA GLY A 205 -31.15 -3.07 -2.54
C GLY A 205 -32.49 -3.55 -1.97
N SER A 206 -33.49 -2.67 -1.99
CA SER A 206 -34.87 -3.04 -1.79
C SER A 206 -35.28 -3.94 -2.94
N SER A 207 -35.23 -5.25 -2.68
CA SER A 207 -36.02 -6.22 -3.46
C SER A 207 -37.46 -6.07 -3.02
N THR A 208 -38.26 -5.35 -3.80
CA THR A 208 -39.73 -5.49 -3.78
C THR A 208 -40.11 -6.43 -4.91
N LEU A 209 -40.89 -7.42 -4.53
CA LEU A 209 -41.62 -8.47 -5.27
C LEU A 209 -42.15 -8.04 -6.63
#